data_5ddfaf03d58cd335ec492a8ecb5c6a79
#
_entry.id   5ddfaf03d58cd335ec492a8ecb5c6a79
#
_cell.length_a   1.000
_cell.length_b   1.000
_cell.length_c   1.000
_cell.angle_alpha   90.00
_cell.angle_beta   90.00
_cell.angle_gamma   90.00
#
_symmetry.space_group_name_H-M   'P 1'
#
loop_
_entity.id
_entity.type
_entity.pdbx_description
1 polymer ?
#
loop_
_entity_poly.entity_id
_entity_poly.type
_entity_poly.pdbx_seq_one_letter_code
_entity_poly.pdbx_strand_id
1 'polypeptide(L)'
;MAESTPLLSSEGTKGEGFHLDFPSTLRGKKILLTTESWGPVNGVSRTTRSLVEYLRDNSVELILVAPNFKGQSSNQETWERRLPGCALPYNPDLTVVYPFHLGDLFNQCFQPDLIYLASPASLGFQMLLQIRQLRSPPPVLLNFQTDLSAYAEIMLPAPLDKFGVWLLARVQGFLFRTRAVHTIFYPCSAIRKYLESAHVPVDRLVQLGRGVDTLFFSPTQRDESYRRHIAPHGEIILICVCRIAPEKGFEFLAQVAQRLAADKLPFKLLVVGGNRNLAVEDKVQRLFDGVRDHVIFTGVLTGSALSRAYASADLFLHCSITETFGLVVLEAMASGVPVIARDQGGPSDIILHGQTGCLVPPRDLECFVHWVKDISLDPIRRVKMAVAARQYADDTTWEKINCRAAWQMAEALSFTDQESQGSRRVIRPGLIGRVFEQLRIMLAVGIVYFMWLISVVPLIVHGNCFLPPAGQAVQGQFQGTRPMRS
;
A
#
# COMPACT_ATOMS: atom_id res chain seq x y z
N MET A 1 -8.67 27.14 -3.53
CA MET A 1 -8.91 26.46 -2.25
C MET A 1 -9.92 25.37 -2.55
N ALA A 2 -9.46 24.14 -2.73
CA ALA A 2 -10.35 22.99 -2.86
C ALA A 2 -10.53 22.42 -1.46
N GLU A 3 -11.75 22.38 -0.99
CA GLU A 3 -12.12 21.75 0.27
C GLU A 3 -11.75 20.27 0.20
N SER A 4 -10.81 19.86 1.04
CA SER A 4 -10.45 18.47 1.25
C SER A 4 -11.59 17.82 2.03
N THR A 5 -12.37 17.00 1.34
CA THR A 5 -13.44 16.21 1.96
C THR A 5 -12.81 15.11 2.82
N PRO A 6 -13.13 15.01 4.12
CA PRO A 6 -12.58 13.97 4.99
C PRO A 6 -13.01 12.57 4.51
N LEU A 7 -12.17 11.56 4.74
CA LEU A 7 -12.47 10.13 4.48
C LEU A 7 -13.82 9.64 5.07
N LEU A 8 -14.42 10.40 5.96
CA LEU A 8 -15.70 10.14 6.63
C LEU A 8 -16.81 11.10 6.18
N SER A 9 -16.62 11.95 5.16
CA SER A 9 -17.69 12.81 4.69
C SER A 9 -18.77 12.00 3.99
N SER A 10 -19.99 12.16 4.48
CA SER A 10 -21.24 11.51 4.14
C SER A 10 -21.85 11.91 2.79
N GLU A 11 -21.06 12.28 1.80
CA GLU A 11 -21.56 12.64 0.46
C GLU A 11 -21.27 11.56 -0.56
N GLY A 12 -21.88 10.40 -0.35
CA GLY A 12 -21.79 9.30 -1.32
C GLY A 12 -22.65 8.10 -0.96
N THR A 13 -23.78 8.32 -0.37
CA THR A 13 -25.00 7.49 -0.38
C THR A 13 -25.89 7.92 0.78
N LYS A 14 -27.07 8.40 0.47
CA LYS A 14 -28.10 8.69 1.46
C LYS A 14 -28.45 7.42 2.24
N GLY A 15 -28.17 7.39 3.54
CA GLY A 15 -29.01 6.70 4.48
C GLY A 15 -28.70 5.25 4.83
N GLU A 16 -27.47 4.73 4.68
CA GLU A 16 -27.11 3.44 5.27
C GLU A 16 -26.25 3.65 6.51
N GLY A 17 -26.82 3.32 7.66
CA GLY A 17 -26.09 3.23 8.92
C GLY A 17 -24.90 2.28 8.77
N PHE A 18 -23.78 2.63 9.36
CA PHE A 18 -22.57 1.82 9.36
C PHE A 18 -22.88 0.43 9.94
N HIS A 19 -22.97 -0.58 9.08
CA HIS A 19 -23.00 -1.97 9.54
C HIS A 19 -21.63 -2.31 10.11
N LEU A 20 -21.55 -2.49 11.42
CA LEU A 20 -20.34 -2.95 12.11
C LEU A 20 -20.20 -4.47 12.05
N ASP A 21 -21.31 -5.18 11.73
CA ASP A 21 -21.36 -6.63 11.71
C ASP A 21 -21.00 -7.20 10.34
N PHE A 22 -20.33 -8.34 10.37
CA PHE A 22 -19.96 -9.07 9.15
C PHE A 22 -21.21 -9.53 8.38
N PRO A 23 -21.28 -9.32 7.05
CA PRO A 23 -22.43 -9.73 6.24
C PRO A 23 -22.60 -11.26 6.24
N SER A 24 -23.69 -11.76 6.82
CA SER A 24 -23.95 -13.20 6.97
C SER A 24 -23.99 -13.95 5.62
N THR A 25 -24.36 -13.25 4.55
CA THR A 25 -24.42 -13.79 3.18
C THR A 25 -23.09 -14.25 2.61
N LEU A 26 -21.96 -13.79 3.18
CA LEU A 26 -20.62 -14.25 2.78
C LEU A 26 -20.18 -15.54 3.47
N ARG A 27 -20.82 -15.93 4.57
CA ARG A 27 -20.44 -17.16 5.28
C ARG A 27 -20.58 -18.40 4.39
N GLY A 28 -19.56 -19.22 4.32
CA GLY A 28 -19.51 -20.41 3.47
C GLY A 28 -19.36 -20.10 1.96
N LYS A 29 -19.24 -18.85 1.54
CA LYS A 29 -18.95 -18.50 0.14
C LYS A 29 -17.49 -18.77 -0.20
N LYS A 30 -17.24 -19.14 -1.46
CA LYS A 30 -15.92 -19.47 -2.02
C LYS A 30 -15.30 -18.26 -2.69
N ILE A 31 -14.29 -17.69 -2.04
CA ILE A 31 -13.60 -16.48 -2.55
C ILE A 31 -12.20 -16.88 -3.02
N LEU A 32 -11.91 -16.59 -4.30
CA LEU A 32 -10.57 -16.66 -4.83
C LEU A 32 -9.91 -15.27 -4.70
N LEU A 33 -8.98 -15.12 -3.77
CA LEU A 33 -8.24 -13.89 -3.57
C LEU A 33 -6.87 -13.98 -4.23
N THR A 34 -6.49 -12.99 -5.03
CA THR A 34 -5.15 -12.94 -5.62
C THR A 34 -4.40 -11.69 -5.23
N THR A 35 -3.10 -11.79 -5.10
CA THR A 35 -2.21 -10.67 -4.82
C THR A 35 -0.86 -10.85 -5.48
N GLU A 36 -0.28 -9.76 -5.96
CA GLU A 36 1.10 -9.76 -6.49
C GLU A 36 2.15 -9.78 -5.36
N SER A 37 1.76 -9.44 -4.13
CA SER A 37 2.64 -9.30 -2.98
C SER A 37 2.13 -10.08 -1.78
N TRP A 38 2.67 -11.27 -1.60
CA TRP A 38 2.40 -12.13 -0.45
C TRP A 38 3.72 -12.71 0.06
N GLY A 39 4.52 -11.86 0.65
CA GLY A 39 5.88 -12.16 1.10
C GLY A 39 6.30 -11.26 2.25
N PRO A 40 7.53 -10.75 2.22
CA PRO A 40 8.05 -9.86 3.25
C PRO A 40 7.15 -8.67 3.52
N VAL A 41 7.21 -8.15 4.74
CA VAL A 41 6.30 -7.10 5.22
C VAL A 41 6.40 -5.83 4.37
N ASN A 42 5.32 -5.52 3.65
CA ASN A 42 5.10 -4.25 2.97
C ASN A 42 3.63 -3.85 3.12
N GLY A 43 3.26 -2.63 2.74
CA GLY A 43 1.91 -2.09 2.92
C GLY A 43 0.82 -2.93 2.24
N VAL A 44 1.08 -3.44 1.03
CA VAL A 44 0.13 -4.29 0.28
C VAL A 44 -0.04 -5.64 0.96
N SER A 45 1.06 -6.28 1.36
CA SER A 45 1.05 -7.58 2.05
C SER A 45 0.30 -7.48 3.39
N ARG A 46 0.54 -6.42 4.18
CA ARG A 46 -0.15 -6.19 5.46
C ARG A 46 -1.66 -6.02 5.27
N THR A 47 -2.07 -5.19 4.31
CA THR A 47 -3.49 -4.96 4.00
C THR A 47 -4.18 -6.24 3.56
N THR A 48 -3.55 -6.99 2.65
CA THR A 48 -4.12 -8.23 2.12
C THR A 48 -4.21 -9.30 3.20
N ARG A 49 -3.19 -9.42 4.07
CA ARG A 49 -3.17 -10.35 5.19
C ARG A 49 -4.31 -10.07 6.17
N SER A 50 -4.49 -8.82 6.58
CA SER A 50 -5.57 -8.41 7.46
C SER A 50 -6.95 -8.76 6.89
N LEU A 51 -7.17 -8.56 5.59
CA LEU A 51 -8.43 -8.95 4.94
C LEU A 51 -8.62 -10.48 4.90
N VAL A 52 -7.56 -11.24 4.56
CA VAL A 52 -7.60 -12.71 4.53
C VAL A 52 -7.94 -13.29 5.90
N GLU A 53 -7.27 -12.82 6.95
CA GLU A 53 -7.53 -13.24 8.33
C GLU A 53 -8.97 -12.92 8.71
N TYR A 54 -9.43 -11.69 8.48
CA TYR A 54 -10.80 -11.26 8.78
C TYR A 54 -11.87 -12.10 8.07
N LEU A 55 -11.70 -12.42 6.78
CA LEU A 55 -12.65 -13.24 6.03
C LEU A 55 -12.68 -14.69 6.55
N ARG A 56 -11.53 -15.26 6.84
CA ARG A 56 -11.42 -16.64 7.36
C ARG A 56 -12.01 -16.78 8.76
N ASP A 57 -11.75 -15.82 9.65
CA ASP A 57 -12.32 -15.78 11.00
C ASP A 57 -13.86 -15.69 10.97
N ASN A 58 -14.41 -15.14 9.89
CA ASN A 58 -15.84 -15.07 9.65
C ASN A 58 -16.38 -16.21 8.77
N SER A 59 -15.69 -17.34 8.70
CA SER A 59 -16.14 -18.57 8.03
C SER A 59 -16.35 -18.44 6.51
N VAL A 60 -15.52 -17.64 5.84
CA VAL A 60 -15.44 -17.59 4.37
C VAL A 60 -14.47 -18.66 3.87
N GLU A 61 -14.87 -19.45 2.87
CA GLU A 61 -13.96 -20.39 2.19
C GLU A 61 -13.05 -19.62 1.24
N LEU A 62 -11.79 -19.41 1.64
CA LEU A 62 -10.86 -18.58 0.88
C LEU A 62 -9.66 -19.37 0.39
N ILE A 63 -9.33 -19.20 -0.90
CA ILE A 63 -8.02 -19.59 -1.45
C ILE A 63 -7.30 -18.33 -1.90
N LEU A 64 -6.07 -18.19 -1.41
CA LEU A 64 -5.15 -17.14 -1.80
C LEU A 64 -4.24 -17.65 -2.91
N VAL A 65 -4.15 -16.88 -4.00
CA VAL A 65 -3.21 -17.13 -5.10
C VAL A 65 -2.19 -16.02 -5.17
N ALA A 66 -0.93 -16.35 -5.12
CA ALA A 66 0.17 -15.39 -5.15
C ALA A 66 1.40 -15.96 -5.87
N PRO A 67 2.32 -15.12 -6.36
CA PRO A 67 3.57 -15.61 -6.93
C PRO A 67 4.51 -16.20 -5.87
N ASN A 68 5.41 -17.07 -6.31
CA ASN A 68 6.54 -17.53 -5.49
C ASN A 68 7.49 -16.36 -5.20
N PHE A 69 8.15 -16.40 -4.03
CA PHE A 69 9.21 -15.43 -3.70
C PHE A 69 10.43 -16.14 -3.07
N LYS A 70 11.60 -15.53 -3.16
CA LYS A 70 12.83 -16.07 -2.55
C LYS A 70 12.73 -16.08 -1.03
N GLY A 71 13.04 -17.20 -0.41
CA GLY A 71 13.00 -17.38 1.06
C GLY A 71 11.64 -17.83 1.59
N GLN A 72 10.75 -18.28 0.72
CA GLN A 72 9.50 -18.92 1.13
C GLN A 72 9.78 -20.20 1.90
N SER A 73 9.09 -20.39 3.03
CA SER A 73 9.07 -21.67 3.76
C SER A 73 8.42 -22.76 2.91
N SER A 74 8.90 -24.00 3.03
CA SER A 74 8.32 -25.17 2.34
C SER A 74 6.92 -25.53 2.85
N ASN A 75 6.51 -25.02 4.00
CA ASN A 75 5.18 -25.25 4.56
C ASN A 75 4.17 -24.30 3.91
N GLN A 76 3.54 -24.76 2.82
CA GLN A 76 2.38 -24.10 2.25
C GLN A 76 1.12 -24.47 3.04
N GLU A 77 0.37 -23.46 3.43
CA GLU A 77 -0.96 -23.63 3.99
C GLU A 77 -1.91 -24.21 2.91
N THR A 78 -2.87 -25.03 3.30
CA THR A 78 -3.81 -25.69 2.36
C THR A 78 -4.65 -24.69 1.56
N TRP A 79 -4.85 -23.50 2.09
CA TRP A 79 -5.61 -22.40 1.47
C TRP A 79 -4.73 -21.45 0.62
N GLU A 80 -3.43 -21.73 0.48
CA GLU A 80 -2.50 -20.91 -0.28
C GLU A 80 -2.03 -21.65 -1.54
N ARG A 81 -2.04 -20.95 -2.67
CA ARG A 81 -1.51 -21.45 -3.96
C ARG A 81 -0.46 -20.50 -4.49
N ARG A 82 0.70 -21.04 -4.81
CA ARG A 82 1.82 -20.28 -5.34
C ARG A 82 2.03 -20.55 -6.81
N LEU A 83 2.15 -19.47 -7.59
CA LEU A 83 2.42 -19.56 -9.01
C LEU A 83 3.89 -19.23 -9.31
N PRO A 84 4.52 -19.98 -10.24
CA PRO A 84 5.89 -19.71 -10.65
C PRO A 84 6.00 -18.40 -11.41
N GLY A 85 7.15 -17.72 -11.28
CA GLY A 85 7.40 -16.44 -11.92
C GLY A 85 8.84 -16.00 -11.81
N CYS A 86 9.14 -14.81 -12.33
CA CYS A 86 10.44 -14.14 -12.27
C CYS A 86 10.40 -12.97 -11.29
N ALA A 87 11.33 -12.93 -10.34
CA ALA A 87 11.48 -11.79 -9.44
C ALA A 87 11.99 -10.54 -10.18
N LEU A 88 11.46 -9.36 -9.86
CA LEU A 88 11.93 -8.10 -10.45
C LEU A 88 13.31 -7.71 -9.89
N PRO A 89 14.23 -7.21 -10.74
CA PRO A 89 15.62 -6.92 -10.33
C PRO A 89 15.73 -5.83 -9.27
N TYR A 90 14.88 -4.80 -9.36
CA TYR A 90 14.96 -3.65 -8.45
C TYR A 90 14.11 -3.86 -7.19
N ASN A 91 13.17 -4.83 -7.24
CA ASN A 91 12.34 -5.20 -6.10
C ASN A 91 12.09 -6.70 -6.13
N PRO A 92 13.02 -7.51 -5.60
CA PRO A 92 12.92 -8.98 -5.62
C PRO A 92 11.75 -9.53 -4.80
N ASP A 93 11.07 -8.68 -4.03
CA ASP A 93 9.84 -9.03 -3.32
C ASP A 93 8.60 -9.04 -4.24
N LEU A 94 8.74 -8.50 -5.45
CA LEU A 94 7.72 -8.56 -6.50
C LEU A 94 8.14 -9.55 -7.57
N THR A 95 7.25 -10.47 -7.89
CA THR A 95 7.46 -11.52 -8.88
C THR A 95 6.43 -11.38 -10.00
N VAL A 96 6.89 -11.32 -11.23
CA VAL A 96 6.04 -11.39 -12.43
C VAL A 96 5.69 -12.84 -12.69
N VAL A 97 4.41 -13.19 -12.59
CA VAL A 97 3.92 -14.58 -12.77
C VAL A 97 4.05 -15.01 -14.23
N TYR A 98 4.53 -16.24 -14.46
CA TYR A 98 4.51 -16.83 -15.78
C TYR A 98 3.08 -17.00 -16.31
N PRO A 99 2.88 -17.07 -17.63
CA PRO A 99 1.58 -17.34 -18.21
C PRO A 99 0.97 -18.63 -17.62
N PHE A 100 -0.30 -18.54 -17.21
CA PHE A 100 -1.05 -19.66 -16.63
C PHE A 100 -2.45 -19.73 -17.25
N HIS A 101 -3.12 -20.86 -17.06
CA HIS A 101 -4.49 -21.04 -17.52
C HIS A 101 -5.48 -21.03 -16.34
N LEU A 102 -6.49 -20.15 -16.43
CA LEU A 102 -7.45 -19.93 -15.33
C LEU A 102 -8.28 -21.20 -15.02
N GLY A 103 -8.62 -21.98 -16.05
CA GLY A 103 -9.34 -23.23 -15.89
C GLY A 103 -8.57 -24.25 -15.05
N ASP A 104 -7.25 -24.35 -15.24
CA ASP A 104 -6.41 -25.24 -14.46
C ASP A 104 -6.34 -24.79 -13.00
N LEU A 105 -6.30 -23.48 -12.77
CA LEU A 105 -6.33 -22.92 -11.41
C LEU A 105 -7.66 -23.25 -10.71
N PHE A 106 -8.80 -23.08 -11.38
CA PHE A 106 -10.12 -23.42 -10.82
C PHE A 106 -10.25 -24.92 -10.53
N ASN A 107 -9.70 -25.79 -11.40
CA ASN A 107 -9.72 -27.22 -11.18
C ASN A 107 -8.86 -27.66 -9.98
N GLN A 108 -7.76 -26.95 -9.72
CA GLN A 108 -6.86 -27.23 -8.59
C GLN A 108 -7.36 -26.64 -7.26
N CYS A 109 -8.26 -25.67 -7.31
CA CYS A 109 -8.80 -24.99 -6.15
C CYS A 109 -10.27 -25.31 -5.95
N PHE A 110 -11.12 -24.47 -6.45
CA PHE A 110 -12.58 -24.57 -6.51
C PHE A 110 -13.12 -23.59 -7.56
N GLN A 111 -14.38 -23.77 -7.95
CA GLN A 111 -15.11 -22.74 -8.70
C GLN A 111 -15.48 -21.62 -7.72
N PRO A 112 -14.95 -20.40 -7.88
CA PRO A 112 -15.21 -19.31 -6.94
C PRO A 112 -16.61 -18.71 -7.15
N ASP A 113 -17.27 -18.34 -6.05
CA ASP A 113 -18.47 -17.50 -6.07
C ASP A 113 -18.09 -16.05 -6.37
N LEU A 114 -16.87 -15.62 -5.96
CA LEU A 114 -16.36 -14.27 -6.11
C LEU A 114 -14.83 -14.28 -6.26
N ILE A 115 -14.30 -13.36 -7.06
CA ILE A 115 -12.86 -13.15 -7.22
C ILE A 115 -12.49 -11.77 -6.66
N TYR A 116 -11.47 -11.74 -5.81
CA TYR A 116 -10.91 -10.51 -5.29
C TYR A 116 -9.45 -10.34 -5.74
N LEU A 117 -9.16 -9.28 -6.50
CA LEU A 117 -7.83 -8.98 -7.02
C LEU A 117 -7.19 -7.88 -6.18
N ALA A 118 -6.33 -8.25 -5.24
CA ALA A 118 -5.58 -7.31 -4.42
C ALA A 118 -4.33 -6.83 -5.18
N SER A 119 -4.27 -5.54 -5.48
CA SER A 119 -3.15 -4.92 -6.22
C SER A 119 -2.91 -5.56 -7.60
N PRO A 120 -3.88 -5.47 -8.52
CA PRO A 120 -3.78 -6.16 -9.80
C PRO A 120 -2.64 -5.61 -10.67
N ALA A 121 -1.67 -6.47 -10.97
CA ALA A 121 -0.59 -6.26 -11.92
C ALA A 121 -0.50 -7.47 -12.87
N SER A 122 0.64 -8.12 -13.01
CA SER A 122 0.82 -9.21 -13.99
C SER A 122 -0.15 -10.38 -13.82
N LEU A 123 -0.34 -10.85 -12.59
CA LEU A 123 -1.28 -11.92 -12.23
C LEU A 123 -2.73 -11.44 -12.45
N GLY A 124 -3.07 -10.29 -11.88
CA GLY A 124 -4.41 -9.73 -11.99
C GLY A 124 -4.82 -9.42 -13.43
N PHE A 125 -3.90 -8.91 -14.26
CA PHE A 125 -4.16 -8.63 -15.68
C PHE A 125 -4.42 -9.92 -16.48
N GLN A 126 -3.61 -10.96 -16.27
CA GLN A 126 -3.82 -12.27 -16.90
C GLN A 126 -5.18 -12.87 -16.50
N MET A 127 -5.56 -12.75 -15.24
CA MET A 127 -6.88 -13.19 -14.77
C MET A 127 -8.01 -12.41 -15.45
N LEU A 128 -7.95 -11.11 -15.48
CA LEU A 128 -8.99 -10.28 -16.11
C LEU A 128 -9.15 -10.56 -17.61
N LEU A 129 -8.04 -10.78 -18.33
CA LEU A 129 -8.09 -11.18 -19.75
C LEU A 129 -8.83 -12.51 -19.95
N GLN A 130 -8.63 -13.48 -19.08
CA GLN A 130 -9.28 -14.80 -19.18
C GLN A 130 -10.73 -14.74 -18.68
N ILE A 131 -11.00 -14.04 -17.57
CA ILE A 131 -12.34 -13.84 -17.02
C ILE A 131 -13.25 -13.17 -18.07
N ARG A 132 -12.71 -12.21 -18.84
CA ARG A 132 -13.44 -11.53 -19.92
C ARG A 132 -13.97 -12.49 -20.99
N GLN A 133 -13.35 -13.65 -21.14
CA GLN A 133 -13.72 -14.67 -22.13
C GLN A 133 -14.71 -15.70 -21.59
N LEU A 134 -14.97 -15.72 -20.28
CA LEU A 134 -15.94 -16.61 -19.67
C LEU A 134 -17.37 -16.20 -20.05
N ARG A 135 -18.25 -17.23 -20.25
CA ARG A 135 -19.68 -16.99 -20.56
C ARG A 135 -20.44 -16.45 -19.36
N SER A 136 -20.14 -16.98 -18.17
CA SER A 136 -20.73 -16.61 -16.90
C SER A 136 -19.62 -16.43 -15.86
N PRO A 137 -18.92 -15.31 -15.89
CA PRO A 137 -17.84 -15.07 -14.95
C PRO A 137 -18.41 -14.76 -13.55
N PRO A 138 -17.73 -15.21 -12.47
CA PRO A 138 -18.04 -14.74 -11.13
C PRO A 138 -17.78 -13.22 -11.02
N PRO A 139 -18.47 -12.51 -10.10
CA PRO A 139 -18.21 -11.10 -9.86
C PRO A 139 -16.76 -10.89 -9.37
N VAL A 140 -16.16 -9.80 -9.81
CA VAL A 140 -14.78 -9.45 -9.51
C VAL A 140 -14.73 -8.12 -8.79
N LEU A 141 -14.02 -8.09 -7.65
CA LEU A 141 -13.65 -6.87 -6.98
C LEU A 141 -12.14 -6.63 -7.15
N LEU A 142 -11.78 -5.40 -7.45
CA LEU A 142 -10.39 -4.96 -7.56
C LEU A 142 -10.03 -4.08 -6.37
N ASN A 143 -8.82 -4.21 -5.84
CA ASN A 143 -8.29 -3.26 -4.88
C ASN A 143 -6.97 -2.66 -5.41
N PHE A 144 -7.04 -1.43 -5.89
CA PHE A 144 -5.91 -0.73 -6.48
C PHE A 144 -4.99 -0.20 -5.37
N GLN A 145 -3.96 -0.97 -5.02
CA GLN A 145 -3.08 -0.68 -3.89
C GLN A 145 -1.73 -0.10 -4.30
N THR A 146 -1.31 -0.35 -5.54
CA THR A 146 0.01 0.03 -6.05
C THR A 146 -0.16 0.89 -7.29
N ASP A 147 0.45 2.07 -7.28
CA ASP A 147 0.52 2.93 -8.45
C ASP A 147 1.63 2.44 -9.39
N LEU A 148 1.25 1.60 -10.35
CA LEU A 148 2.18 1.09 -11.36
C LEU A 148 2.65 2.20 -12.31
N SER A 149 1.91 3.31 -12.45
CA SER A 149 2.31 4.42 -13.31
C SER A 149 3.53 5.14 -12.75
N ALA A 150 3.57 5.36 -11.43
CA ALA A 150 4.74 5.92 -10.76
C ALA A 150 5.98 5.03 -10.91
N TYR A 151 5.81 3.71 -10.90
CA TYR A 151 6.92 2.79 -11.18
C TYR A 151 7.39 2.89 -12.65
N ALA A 152 6.48 3.02 -13.61
CA ALA A 152 6.84 3.18 -15.02
C ALA A 152 7.64 4.47 -15.26
N GLU A 153 7.28 5.57 -14.60
CA GLU A 153 8.03 6.84 -14.66
C GLU A 153 9.45 6.72 -14.10
N ILE A 154 9.64 5.93 -13.03
CA ILE A 154 10.95 5.75 -12.41
C ILE A 154 11.84 4.79 -13.20
N MET A 155 11.24 3.75 -13.81
CA MET A 155 11.97 2.65 -14.44
C MET A 155 12.33 2.89 -15.89
N LEU A 156 11.57 3.71 -16.61
CA LEU A 156 11.76 3.96 -18.03
C LEU A 156 12.46 5.30 -18.26
N PRO A 157 13.47 5.36 -19.16
CA PRO A 157 14.09 6.62 -19.53
C PRO A 157 13.14 7.47 -20.40
N ALA A 158 13.24 8.80 -20.32
CA ALA A 158 12.49 9.70 -21.20
C ALA A 158 12.88 9.47 -22.68
N PRO A 159 11.93 9.47 -23.63
CA PRO A 159 10.49 9.74 -23.48
C PRO A 159 9.63 8.47 -23.26
N LEU A 160 10.25 7.30 -23.06
CA LEU A 160 9.55 6.01 -22.91
C LEU A 160 8.73 5.94 -21.61
N ASP A 161 9.09 6.72 -20.59
CA ASP A 161 8.36 6.88 -19.34
C ASP A 161 6.89 7.29 -19.58
N LYS A 162 6.68 8.39 -20.32
CA LYS A 162 5.35 8.90 -20.65
C LYS A 162 4.55 7.93 -21.52
N PHE A 163 5.22 7.29 -22.48
CA PHE A 163 4.58 6.27 -23.30
C PHE A 163 4.17 5.06 -22.48
N GLY A 164 5.03 4.60 -21.56
CA GLY A 164 4.76 3.49 -20.67
C GLY A 164 3.55 3.76 -19.75
N VAL A 165 3.49 4.93 -19.14
CA VAL A 165 2.35 5.38 -18.32
C VAL A 165 1.06 5.43 -19.15
N TRP A 166 1.11 6.03 -20.33
CA TRP A 166 -0.04 6.08 -21.23
C TRP A 166 -0.53 4.69 -21.64
N LEU A 167 0.39 3.80 -22.03
CA LEU A 167 0.06 2.43 -22.41
C LEU A 167 -0.56 1.65 -21.26
N LEU A 168 0.02 1.76 -20.07
CA LEU A 168 -0.48 1.13 -18.86
C LEU A 168 -1.90 1.61 -18.50
N ALA A 169 -2.15 2.92 -18.57
CA ALA A 169 -3.47 3.49 -18.34
C ALA A 169 -4.50 2.95 -19.36
N ARG A 170 -4.13 2.75 -20.63
CA ARG A 170 -5.00 2.17 -21.66
C ARG A 170 -5.31 0.70 -21.39
N VAL A 171 -4.30 -0.09 -20.98
CA VAL A 171 -4.48 -1.50 -20.61
C VAL A 171 -5.36 -1.63 -19.39
N GLN A 172 -5.09 -0.87 -18.33
CA GLN A 172 -5.91 -0.87 -17.11
C GLN A 172 -7.34 -0.44 -17.40
N GLY A 173 -7.54 0.67 -18.12
CA GLY A 173 -8.87 1.12 -18.50
C GLY A 173 -9.65 0.09 -19.34
N PHE A 174 -8.98 -0.68 -20.20
CA PHE A 174 -9.60 -1.75 -20.96
C PHE A 174 -9.98 -2.94 -20.04
N LEU A 175 -9.08 -3.39 -19.18
CA LEU A 175 -9.27 -4.54 -18.31
C LEU A 175 -10.29 -4.26 -17.21
N PHE A 176 -10.23 -3.09 -16.58
CA PHE A 176 -11.11 -2.72 -15.47
C PHE A 176 -12.55 -2.42 -15.91
N ARG A 177 -12.77 -2.17 -17.20
CA ARG A 177 -14.10 -2.11 -17.82
C ARG A 177 -14.71 -3.49 -18.12
N THR A 178 -14.03 -4.58 -17.76
CA THR A 178 -14.56 -5.93 -17.90
C THR A 178 -15.92 -6.03 -17.19
N ARG A 179 -16.90 -6.69 -17.82
CA ARG A 179 -18.28 -6.78 -17.30
C ARG A 179 -18.35 -7.42 -15.91
N ALA A 180 -17.50 -8.39 -15.65
CA ALA A 180 -17.44 -9.05 -14.36
C ALA A 180 -16.93 -8.15 -13.21
N VAL A 181 -16.24 -7.04 -13.50
CA VAL A 181 -15.74 -6.12 -12.48
C VAL A 181 -16.91 -5.30 -11.94
N HIS A 182 -17.27 -5.57 -10.69
CA HIS A 182 -18.34 -4.90 -9.97
C HIS A 182 -17.81 -3.65 -9.25
N THR A 183 -16.78 -3.79 -8.42
CA THR A 183 -16.25 -2.72 -7.58
C THR A 183 -14.73 -2.59 -7.76
N ILE A 184 -14.25 -1.36 -7.78
CA ILE A 184 -12.81 -1.04 -7.82
C ILE A 184 -12.50 -0.13 -6.64
N PHE A 185 -11.83 -0.70 -5.66
CA PHE A 185 -11.36 0.05 -4.50
C PHE A 185 -10.14 0.88 -4.85
N TYR A 186 -10.13 2.13 -4.42
CA TYR A 186 -8.98 3.03 -4.50
C TYR A 186 -8.65 3.63 -3.13
N PRO A 187 -7.35 3.85 -2.81
CA PRO A 187 -6.94 4.27 -1.49
C PRO A 187 -7.05 5.78 -1.24
N CYS A 188 -6.88 6.62 -2.26
CA CYS A 188 -6.84 8.07 -2.12
C CYS A 188 -7.32 8.80 -3.37
N SER A 189 -7.63 10.09 -3.22
CA SER A 189 -8.16 10.96 -4.28
C SER A 189 -7.22 11.08 -5.49
N ALA A 190 -5.91 11.02 -5.28
CA ALA A 190 -4.93 11.04 -6.38
C ALA A 190 -5.08 9.81 -7.28
N ILE A 191 -5.25 8.62 -6.69
CA ILE A 191 -5.48 7.38 -7.43
C ILE A 191 -6.84 7.39 -8.13
N ARG A 192 -7.88 7.95 -7.50
CA ARG A 192 -9.17 8.15 -8.17
C ARG A 192 -9.02 8.94 -9.46
N LYS A 193 -8.34 10.10 -9.42
CA LYS A 193 -8.08 10.94 -10.60
C LYS A 193 -7.33 10.17 -11.70
N TYR A 194 -6.35 9.35 -11.31
CA TYR A 194 -5.64 8.48 -12.26
C TYR A 194 -6.59 7.47 -12.92
N LEU A 195 -7.42 6.75 -12.16
CA LEU A 195 -8.37 5.78 -12.68
C LEU A 195 -9.42 6.43 -13.60
N GLU A 196 -9.89 7.61 -13.26
CA GLU A 196 -10.79 8.41 -14.11
C GLU A 196 -10.10 8.79 -15.43
N SER A 197 -8.83 9.22 -15.38
CA SER A 197 -8.03 9.52 -16.58
C SER A 197 -7.77 8.29 -17.46
N ALA A 198 -7.69 7.11 -16.86
CA ALA A 198 -7.62 5.82 -17.54
C ALA A 198 -8.98 5.36 -18.10
N HIS A 199 -10.04 6.17 -17.97
CA HIS A 199 -11.40 5.90 -18.43
C HIS A 199 -12.04 4.68 -17.73
N VAL A 200 -11.71 4.46 -16.48
CA VAL A 200 -12.40 3.47 -15.63
C VAL A 200 -13.79 4.02 -15.28
N PRO A 201 -14.86 3.18 -15.29
CA PRO A 201 -16.20 3.62 -14.91
C PRO A 201 -16.26 4.16 -13.48
N VAL A 202 -16.72 5.40 -13.32
CA VAL A 202 -16.74 6.11 -12.03
C VAL A 202 -17.74 5.49 -11.05
N ASP A 203 -18.84 4.93 -11.55
CA ASP A 203 -19.85 4.21 -10.78
C ASP A 203 -19.35 2.94 -10.09
N ARG A 204 -18.19 2.42 -10.51
CA ARG A 204 -17.54 1.25 -9.90
C ARG A 204 -16.45 1.65 -8.90
N LEU A 205 -16.11 2.93 -8.80
CA LEU A 205 -15.02 3.40 -7.94
C LEU A 205 -15.53 3.63 -6.52
N VAL A 206 -14.96 2.90 -5.57
CA VAL A 206 -15.29 3.00 -4.14
C VAL A 206 -14.01 3.31 -3.36
N GLN A 207 -14.04 4.36 -2.55
CA GLN A 207 -12.90 4.68 -1.70
C GLN A 207 -12.81 3.67 -0.56
N LEU A 208 -11.68 2.99 -0.46
CA LEU A 208 -11.34 2.07 0.62
C LEU A 208 -9.96 2.44 1.17
N GLY A 209 -9.96 3.07 2.33
CA GLY A 209 -8.73 3.39 3.06
C GLY A 209 -7.99 2.14 3.56
N ARG A 210 -7.09 2.35 4.49
CA ARG A 210 -6.38 1.29 5.22
C ARG A 210 -6.71 1.41 6.69
N GLY A 211 -6.68 0.29 7.38
CA GLY A 211 -6.82 0.27 8.83
C GLY A 211 -5.48 0.42 9.54
N VAL A 212 -5.57 0.67 10.83
CA VAL A 212 -4.45 0.64 11.76
C VAL A 212 -4.82 -0.20 12.99
N ASP A 213 -3.82 -0.87 13.56
CA ASP A 213 -3.97 -1.55 14.86
C ASP A 213 -3.77 -0.53 15.98
N THR A 214 -4.87 -0.04 16.53
CA THR A 214 -4.88 0.99 17.57
C THR A 214 -4.56 0.45 18.97
N LEU A 215 -4.53 -0.86 19.15
CA LEU A 215 -4.02 -1.47 20.38
C LEU A 215 -2.49 -1.54 20.38
N PHE A 216 -1.94 -1.91 19.22
CA PHE A 216 -0.51 -2.00 19.04
C PHE A 216 0.15 -0.62 18.92
N PHE A 217 -0.39 0.27 18.06
CA PHE A 217 0.00 1.67 17.97
C PHE A 217 -0.86 2.50 18.89
N SER A 218 -0.34 2.81 20.07
CA SER A 218 -1.09 3.50 21.13
C SER A 218 -0.20 4.47 21.89
N PRO A 219 -0.76 5.60 22.38
CA PRO A 219 -0.05 6.52 23.26
C PRO A 219 0.47 5.84 24.54
N THR A 220 -0.15 4.71 24.95
CA THR A 220 0.27 3.94 26.12
C THR A 220 1.63 3.27 25.98
N GLN A 221 2.14 3.18 24.74
CA GLN A 221 3.49 2.65 24.46
C GLN A 221 4.60 3.70 24.65
N ARG A 222 4.25 4.91 25.08
CA ARG A 222 5.21 5.98 25.35
C ARG A 222 6.13 5.59 26.51
N ASP A 223 7.43 5.73 26.28
CA ASP A 223 8.47 5.34 27.22
C ASP A 223 9.38 6.55 27.52
N GLU A 224 9.26 7.05 28.75
CA GLU A 224 10.03 8.22 29.19
C GLU A 224 11.52 7.90 29.40
N SER A 225 11.90 6.64 29.63
CA SER A 225 13.31 6.24 29.71
C SER A 225 13.94 6.26 28.32
N TYR A 226 13.21 5.77 27.32
CA TYR A 226 13.60 5.84 25.91
C TYR A 226 13.74 7.31 25.46
N ARG A 227 12.79 8.17 25.83
CA ARG A 227 12.85 9.60 25.50
C ARG A 227 14.08 10.27 26.09
N ARG A 228 14.39 10.03 27.38
CA ARG A 228 15.60 10.58 28.02
C ARG A 228 16.88 10.09 27.37
N HIS A 229 16.90 8.88 26.83
CA HIS A 229 18.05 8.36 26.10
C HIS A 229 18.23 9.09 24.75
N ILE A 230 17.13 9.36 24.01
CA ILE A 230 17.15 10.05 22.71
C ILE A 230 17.40 11.57 22.87
N ALA A 231 16.71 12.18 23.82
CA ALA A 231 16.64 13.62 24.04
C ALA A 231 16.98 13.96 25.50
N PRO A 232 18.27 13.83 25.92
CA PRO A 232 18.69 13.93 27.30
C PRO A 232 18.51 15.35 27.90
N HIS A 233 18.42 16.38 27.05
CA HIS A 233 18.23 17.76 27.47
C HIS A 233 16.80 18.26 27.30
N GLY A 234 15.84 17.37 27.06
CA GLY A 234 14.43 17.73 26.85
C GLY A 234 14.12 18.25 25.45
N GLU A 235 14.93 17.90 24.46
CA GLU A 235 14.71 18.27 23.07
C GLU A 235 13.41 17.67 22.55
N ILE A 236 12.80 18.32 21.57
CA ILE A 236 11.65 17.79 20.83
C ILE A 236 12.09 16.58 20.00
N ILE A 237 11.36 15.48 20.10
CA ILE A 237 11.63 14.27 19.31
C ILE A 237 10.75 14.29 18.06
N LEU A 238 11.39 14.52 16.92
CA LEU A 238 10.82 14.39 15.59
C LEU A 238 11.07 12.95 15.10
N ILE A 239 10.10 12.33 14.44
CA ILE A 239 10.26 10.96 13.90
C ILE A 239 9.85 10.91 12.43
N CYS A 240 10.64 10.18 11.63
CA CYS A 240 10.32 9.79 10.27
C CYS A 240 10.46 8.27 10.14
N VAL A 241 9.43 7.59 9.70
CA VAL A 241 9.41 6.13 9.54
C VAL A 241 9.13 5.79 8.09
N CYS A 242 10.13 5.24 7.38
CA CYS A 242 9.96 4.80 5.99
C CYS A 242 11.16 3.94 5.55
N ARG A 243 11.02 3.24 4.43
CA ARG A 243 12.20 2.65 3.75
C ARG A 243 13.16 3.77 3.36
N ILE A 244 14.45 3.55 3.49
CA ILE A 244 15.46 4.49 2.99
C ILE A 244 15.53 4.34 1.46
N ALA A 245 14.83 5.22 0.74
CA ALA A 245 14.73 5.20 -0.71
C ALA A 245 14.56 6.65 -1.25
N PRO A 246 15.01 6.95 -2.48
CA PRO A 246 15.00 8.30 -3.03
C PRO A 246 13.61 8.94 -3.04
N GLU A 247 12.56 8.18 -3.34
CA GLU A 247 11.18 8.65 -3.38
C GLU A 247 10.61 9.06 -2.02
N LYS A 248 11.32 8.76 -0.91
CA LYS A 248 10.87 9.10 0.45
C LYS A 248 11.26 10.52 0.88
N GLY A 249 11.91 11.30 0.01
CA GLY A 249 12.12 12.74 0.20
C GLY A 249 13.16 13.08 1.26
N PHE A 250 14.20 12.25 1.42
CA PHE A 250 15.28 12.49 2.40
C PHE A 250 16.06 13.77 2.15
N GLU A 251 16.20 14.21 0.90
CA GLU A 251 16.86 15.49 0.59
C GLU A 251 16.06 16.66 1.19
N PHE A 252 14.73 16.61 1.09
CA PHE A 252 13.87 17.62 1.70
C PHE A 252 13.91 17.53 3.23
N LEU A 253 13.87 16.33 3.80
CA LEU A 253 13.96 16.12 5.26
C LEU A 253 15.30 16.64 5.82
N ALA A 254 16.41 16.45 5.10
CA ALA A 254 17.71 16.98 5.49
C ALA A 254 17.73 18.51 5.47
N GLN A 255 17.14 19.16 4.46
CA GLN A 255 16.98 20.61 4.41
C GLN A 255 16.12 21.13 5.57
N VAL A 256 15.03 20.44 5.92
CA VAL A 256 14.22 20.76 7.11
C VAL A 256 15.08 20.70 8.37
N ALA A 257 15.82 19.62 8.59
CA ALA A 257 16.68 19.46 9.77
C ALA A 257 17.76 20.55 9.85
N GLN A 258 18.42 20.87 8.72
CA GLN A 258 19.43 21.94 8.64
C GLN A 258 18.83 23.30 8.99
N ARG A 259 17.63 23.59 8.51
CA ARG A 259 16.96 24.85 8.79
C ARG A 259 16.54 24.96 10.27
N LEU A 260 15.98 23.87 10.84
CA LEU A 260 15.64 23.83 12.27
C LEU A 260 16.86 24.03 13.18
N ALA A 261 18.01 23.41 12.82
CA ALA A 261 19.26 23.60 13.54
C ALA A 261 19.80 25.04 13.43
N ALA A 262 19.74 25.63 12.22
CA ALA A 262 20.10 27.05 12.02
C ALA A 262 19.22 28.00 12.84
N ASP A 263 17.94 27.69 12.98
CA ASP A 263 16.97 28.43 13.80
C ASP A 263 17.09 28.12 15.31
N LYS A 264 18.08 27.28 15.70
CA LYS A 264 18.37 26.87 17.08
C LYS A 264 17.21 26.23 17.83
N LEU A 265 16.30 25.52 17.11
CA LEU A 265 15.29 24.70 17.77
C LEU A 265 15.99 23.50 18.43
N PRO A 266 15.77 23.23 19.72
CA PRO A 266 16.31 22.03 20.35
C PRO A 266 15.50 20.80 19.92
N PHE A 267 16.04 19.97 19.04
CA PHE A 267 15.38 18.76 18.54
C PHE A 267 16.30 17.58 18.36
N LYS A 268 15.73 16.38 18.35
CA LYS A 268 16.33 15.14 17.86
C LYS A 268 15.41 14.56 16.78
N LEU A 269 15.97 14.18 15.65
CA LEU A 269 15.26 13.53 14.54
C LEU A 269 15.58 12.04 14.52
N LEU A 270 14.59 11.20 14.83
CA LEU A 270 14.67 9.76 14.64
C LEU A 270 14.30 9.40 13.21
N VAL A 271 15.23 8.77 12.49
CA VAL A 271 14.99 8.16 11.18
C VAL A 271 14.91 6.64 11.37
N VAL A 272 13.69 6.11 11.28
CA VAL A 272 13.41 4.69 11.46
C VAL A 272 13.19 4.03 10.10
N GLY A 273 14.02 3.05 9.80
CA GLY A 273 13.96 2.31 8.55
C GLY A 273 15.33 1.96 8.02
N GLY A 274 15.36 1.27 6.89
CA GLY A 274 16.59 0.81 6.27
C GLY A 274 16.42 0.54 4.78
N ASN A 275 17.53 0.17 4.13
CA ASN A 275 17.58 -0.33 2.77
C ASN A 275 18.48 -1.57 2.73
N ARG A 276 18.14 -2.56 1.89
CA ARG A 276 19.02 -3.72 1.66
C ARG A 276 20.35 -3.34 0.98
N ASN A 277 20.36 -2.21 0.26
CA ASN A 277 21.57 -1.67 -0.36
C ASN A 277 22.20 -0.62 0.56
N LEU A 278 23.28 -0.99 1.24
CA LEU A 278 24.01 -0.12 2.16
C LEU A 278 24.52 1.15 1.49
N ALA A 279 24.87 1.12 0.20
CA ALA A 279 25.30 2.32 -0.52
C ALA A 279 24.19 3.38 -0.63
N VAL A 280 22.93 2.96 -0.67
CA VAL A 280 21.79 3.88 -0.64
C VAL A 280 21.62 4.48 0.76
N GLU A 281 21.79 3.67 1.81
CA GLU A 281 21.76 4.16 3.20
C GLU A 281 22.87 5.16 3.45
N ASP A 282 24.10 4.86 3.08
CA ASP A 282 25.24 5.75 3.23
C ASP A 282 25.04 7.07 2.49
N LYS A 283 24.50 7.02 1.27
CA LYS A 283 24.17 8.24 0.51
C LYS A 283 23.16 9.10 1.24
N VAL A 284 22.11 8.50 1.80
CA VAL A 284 21.09 9.24 2.54
C VAL A 284 21.64 9.78 3.85
N GLN A 285 22.45 9.01 4.60
CA GLN A 285 23.06 9.48 5.84
C GLN A 285 23.94 10.70 5.62
N ARG A 286 24.70 10.76 4.52
CA ARG A 286 25.54 11.91 4.15
C ARG A 286 24.76 13.20 3.92
N LEU A 287 23.47 13.14 3.57
CA LEU A 287 22.63 14.34 3.45
C LEU A 287 22.51 15.10 4.78
N PHE A 288 22.73 14.42 5.90
CA PHE A 288 22.61 14.96 7.25
C PHE A 288 23.96 15.30 7.91
N ASP A 289 25.09 15.25 7.18
CA ASP A 289 26.42 15.47 7.75
C ASP A 289 26.54 16.81 8.49
N GLY A 290 25.88 17.86 8.01
CA GLY A 290 25.88 19.20 8.65
C GLY A 290 25.06 19.29 9.94
N VAL A 291 24.28 18.24 10.28
CA VAL A 291 23.35 18.19 11.44
C VAL A 291 23.38 16.85 12.15
N ARG A 292 24.49 16.12 12.06
CA ARG A 292 24.62 14.76 12.61
C ARG A 292 24.25 14.63 14.07
N ASP A 293 24.59 15.64 14.87
CA ASP A 293 24.30 15.64 16.32
C ASP A 293 22.79 15.69 16.63
N HIS A 294 21.98 16.09 15.65
CA HIS A 294 20.52 16.13 15.78
C HIS A 294 19.82 14.90 15.24
N VAL A 295 20.50 13.99 14.50
CA VAL A 295 19.84 12.93 13.73
C VAL A 295 20.32 11.55 14.19
N ILE A 296 19.36 10.66 14.45
CA ILE A 296 19.59 9.28 14.90
C ILE A 296 18.98 8.33 13.88
N PHE A 297 19.81 7.56 13.18
CA PHE A 297 19.38 6.48 12.32
C PHE A 297 19.28 5.19 13.14
N THR A 298 18.07 4.69 13.35
CA THR A 298 17.83 3.51 14.21
C THR A 298 17.97 2.19 13.46
N GLY A 299 18.02 2.20 12.13
CA GLY A 299 17.77 1.02 11.33
C GLY A 299 16.30 0.61 11.32
N VAL A 300 16.02 -0.62 10.89
CA VAL A 300 14.66 -1.17 10.85
C VAL A 300 14.20 -1.54 12.26
N LEU A 301 13.14 -0.91 12.72
CA LEU A 301 12.45 -1.30 13.95
C LEU A 301 11.17 -2.08 13.62
N THR A 302 10.86 -3.08 14.42
CA THR A 302 9.66 -3.92 14.30
C THR A 302 9.06 -4.20 15.68
N GLY A 303 7.84 -4.72 15.73
CA GLY A 303 7.19 -5.08 16.99
C GLY A 303 7.13 -3.92 17.98
N SER A 304 7.22 -4.20 19.25
CA SER A 304 7.12 -3.23 20.34
C SER A 304 8.16 -2.09 20.28
N ALA A 305 9.33 -2.33 19.67
CA ALA A 305 10.32 -1.28 19.47
C ALA A 305 9.82 -0.20 18.50
N LEU A 306 9.09 -0.58 17.46
CA LEU A 306 8.50 0.37 16.51
C LEU A 306 7.36 1.17 17.15
N SER A 307 6.41 0.51 17.84
CA SER A 307 5.29 1.22 18.47
C SER A 307 5.77 2.15 19.60
N ARG A 308 6.79 1.74 20.36
CA ARG A 308 7.45 2.60 21.36
C ARG A 308 8.11 3.82 20.71
N ALA A 309 8.82 3.65 19.60
CA ALA A 309 9.45 4.75 18.90
C ALA A 309 8.43 5.80 18.43
N TYR A 310 7.30 5.36 17.85
CA TYR A 310 6.21 6.27 17.49
C TYR A 310 5.66 7.00 18.72
N ALA A 311 5.18 6.25 19.73
CA ALA A 311 4.51 6.85 20.89
C ALA A 311 5.43 7.76 21.71
N SER A 312 6.73 7.56 21.63
CA SER A 312 7.74 8.38 22.31
C SER A 312 8.16 9.63 21.54
N ALA A 313 7.68 9.82 20.31
CA ALA A 313 7.93 11.04 19.54
C ALA A 313 6.94 12.15 19.90
N ASP A 314 7.27 13.38 19.50
CA ASP A 314 6.42 14.56 19.67
C ASP A 314 5.73 14.98 18.36
N LEU A 315 6.41 14.77 17.21
CA LEU A 315 5.89 15.05 15.87
C LEU A 315 6.38 14.01 14.88
N PHE A 316 5.51 13.62 13.97
CA PHE A 316 5.86 12.76 12.83
C PHE A 316 6.05 13.60 11.56
N LEU A 317 7.18 13.44 10.88
CA LEU A 317 7.50 14.15 9.65
C LEU A 317 7.37 13.21 8.45
N HIS A 318 6.50 13.56 7.49
CA HIS A 318 6.29 12.78 6.27
C HIS A 318 6.70 13.59 5.04
N CYS A 319 7.86 13.26 4.48
CA CYS A 319 8.45 13.98 3.35
C CYS A 319 8.37 13.23 2.01
N SER A 320 7.69 12.06 1.95
CA SER A 320 7.60 11.25 0.74
C SER A 320 7.01 12.01 -0.45
N ILE A 321 7.55 11.74 -1.64
CA ILE A 321 7.09 12.32 -2.90
C ILE A 321 5.91 11.50 -3.45
N THR A 322 6.00 10.16 -3.30
CA THR A 322 5.00 9.22 -3.80
C THR A 322 4.48 8.38 -2.64
N GLU A 323 3.23 8.55 -2.29
CA GLU A 323 2.60 7.75 -1.26
C GLU A 323 1.16 7.46 -1.66
N THR A 324 0.83 6.19 -1.87
CA THR A 324 -0.52 5.79 -2.29
C THR A 324 -1.54 5.87 -1.16
N PHE A 325 -1.12 5.67 0.09
CA PHE A 325 -2.00 5.81 1.25
C PHE A 325 -1.29 6.45 2.44
N GLY A 326 -0.18 5.86 2.94
CA GLY A 326 0.52 6.36 4.11
C GLY A 326 0.14 5.66 5.40
N LEU A 327 0.29 4.33 5.46
CA LEU A 327 0.08 3.57 6.70
C LEU A 327 0.87 4.14 7.88
N VAL A 328 2.09 4.59 7.65
CA VAL A 328 2.95 5.21 8.66
C VAL A 328 2.36 6.49 9.26
N VAL A 329 1.54 7.22 8.48
CA VAL A 329 0.80 8.39 8.95
C VAL A 329 -0.28 7.95 9.94
N LEU A 330 -1.07 6.93 9.61
CA LEU A 330 -2.08 6.38 10.53
C LEU A 330 -1.44 5.77 11.78
N GLU A 331 -0.28 5.10 11.65
CA GLU A 331 0.48 4.54 12.78
C GLU A 331 0.93 5.65 13.74
N ALA A 332 1.40 6.78 13.21
CA ALA A 332 1.74 7.96 14.01
C ALA A 332 0.50 8.54 14.72
N MET A 333 -0.60 8.74 13.98
CA MET A 333 -1.85 9.26 14.51
C MET A 333 -2.43 8.33 15.60
N ALA A 334 -2.41 7.01 15.39
CA ALA A 334 -2.83 6.02 16.36
C ALA A 334 -1.97 6.04 17.63
N SER A 335 -0.69 6.34 17.49
CA SER A 335 0.25 6.53 18.62
C SER A 335 0.09 7.89 19.33
N GLY A 336 -0.89 8.71 18.93
CA GLY A 336 -1.11 10.04 19.49
C GLY A 336 -0.03 11.04 19.10
N VAL A 337 0.53 10.91 17.90
CA VAL A 337 1.60 11.80 17.41
C VAL A 337 1.06 12.60 16.21
N PRO A 338 1.01 13.93 16.32
CA PRO A 338 0.60 14.81 15.22
C PRO A 338 1.54 14.68 14.03
N VAL A 339 0.98 14.81 12.82
CA VAL A 339 1.72 14.62 11.58
C VAL A 339 1.91 15.92 10.84
N ILE A 340 3.13 16.18 10.38
CA ILE A 340 3.41 17.23 9.38
C ILE A 340 3.83 16.52 8.11
N ALA A 341 3.04 16.71 7.05
CA ALA A 341 3.24 16.00 5.79
C ALA A 341 3.20 16.96 4.60
N ARG A 342 3.88 16.54 3.53
CA ARG A 342 3.69 17.20 2.22
C ARG A 342 2.28 16.87 1.71
N ASP A 343 1.55 17.86 1.20
CA ASP A 343 0.21 17.72 0.64
C ASP A 343 0.27 17.00 -0.71
N GLN A 344 0.50 15.69 -0.64
CA GLN A 344 0.68 14.87 -1.83
C GLN A 344 0.30 13.40 -1.56
N GLY A 345 -0.52 12.83 -2.43
CA GLY A 345 -0.94 11.43 -2.36
C GLY A 345 -1.86 11.13 -1.18
N GLY A 346 -1.67 9.97 -0.55
CA GLY A 346 -2.52 9.50 0.54
C GLY A 346 -2.58 10.39 1.78
N PRO A 347 -1.49 10.98 2.26
CA PRO A 347 -1.51 11.90 3.39
C PRO A 347 -2.51 13.06 3.25
N SER A 348 -2.74 13.56 2.03
CA SER A 348 -3.73 14.61 1.74
C SER A 348 -5.16 14.22 2.09
N ASP A 349 -5.48 12.93 2.04
CA ASP A 349 -6.82 12.39 2.35
C ASP A 349 -6.97 11.95 3.82
N ILE A 350 -5.86 11.71 4.52
CA ILE A 350 -5.85 11.22 5.91
C ILE A 350 -5.77 12.38 6.90
N ILE A 351 -4.97 13.39 6.59
CA ILE A 351 -4.68 14.47 7.53
C ILE A 351 -5.71 15.60 7.39
N LEU A 352 -6.40 15.89 8.47
CA LEU A 352 -7.24 17.08 8.59
C LEU A 352 -6.35 18.25 8.99
N HIS A 353 -6.03 19.12 8.01
CA HIS A 353 -5.11 20.24 8.20
C HIS A 353 -5.52 21.13 9.38
N GLY A 354 -4.59 21.36 10.29
CA GLY A 354 -4.80 22.16 11.50
C GLY A 354 -5.54 21.44 12.64
N GLN A 355 -6.04 20.22 12.41
CA GLN A 355 -6.77 19.42 13.41
C GLN A 355 -6.00 18.16 13.82
N THR A 356 -5.73 17.23 12.90
CA THR A 356 -5.00 16.00 13.19
C THR A 356 -3.52 16.08 12.81
N GLY A 357 -3.13 17.12 12.08
CA GLY A 357 -1.79 17.37 11.58
C GLY A 357 -1.76 18.59 10.66
N CYS A 358 -0.64 18.79 9.95
CA CYS A 358 -0.49 19.86 8.99
C CYS A 358 -0.10 19.32 7.62
N LEU A 359 -0.80 19.79 6.59
CA LEU A 359 -0.47 19.58 5.20
C LEU A 359 0.27 20.81 4.65
N VAL A 360 1.37 20.57 3.96
CA VAL A 360 2.24 21.61 3.43
C VAL A 360 2.40 21.44 1.92
N PRO A 361 2.35 22.52 1.12
CA PRO A 361 2.60 22.41 -0.31
C PRO A 361 3.89 21.61 -0.61
N PRO A 362 3.91 20.73 -1.61
CA PRO A 362 4.97 19.71 -1.74
C PRO A 362 6.41 20.23 -1.84
N ARG A 363 6.60 21.48 -2.26
CA ARG A 363 7.93 22.07 -2.46
C ARG A 363 8.21 23.25 -1.49
N ASP A 364 7.30 23.53 -0.59
CA ASP A 364 7.41 24.68 0.32
C ASP A 364 8.15 24.29 1.61
N LEU A 365 9.47 24.40 1.57
CA LEU A 365 10.35 24.12 2.70
C LEU A 365 10.08 25.07 3.89
N GLU A 366 9.91 26.36 3.62
CA GLU A 366 9.72 27.37 4.68
C GLU A 366 8.41 27.15 5.43
N CYS A 367 7.33 26.85 4.72
CA CYS A 367 6.06 26.48 5.32
C CYS A 367 6.18 25.20 6.15
N PHE A 368 6.93 24.18 5.69
CA PHE A 368 7.15 22.95 6.44
C PHE A 368 7.90 23.21 7.75
N VAL A 369 8.99 23.95 7.67
CA VAL A 369 9.80 24.36 8.85
C VAL A 369 8.97 25.20 9.81
N HIS A 370 8.16 26.13 9.30
CA HIS A 370 7.27 26.96 10.12
C HIS A 370 6.32 26.08 10.94
N TRP A 371 5.63 25.11 10.33
CA TRP A 371 4.71 24.22 11.05
C TRP A 371 5.42 23.33 12.07
N VAL A 372 6.62 22.81 11.73
CA VAL A 372 7.41 22.05 12.71
C VAL A 372 7.74 22.90 13.93
N LYS A 373 8.19 24.13 13.75
CA LYS A 373 8.51 25.06 14.85
C LYS A 373 7.28 25.43 15.65
N ASP A 374 6.21 25.83 14.99
CA ASP A 374 4.98 26.31 15.61
C ASP A 374 4.39 25.24 16.55
N ILE A 375 4.27 23.99 16.08
CA ILE A 375 3.73 22.92 16.90
C ILE A 375 4.74 22.43 17.96
N SER A 376 6.04 22.50 17.68
CA SER A 376 7.07 22.15 18.66
C SER A 376 7.07 23.09 19.85
N LEU A 377 6.83 24.37 19.63
CA LEU A 377 6.85 25.41 20.66
C LEU A 377 5.52 25.60 21.37
N ASP A 378 4.43 25.04 20.85
CA ASP A 378 3.09 25.10 21.47
C ASP A 378 2.64 23.70 21.95
N PRO A 379 2.95 23.34 23.21
CA PRO A 379 2.57 22.04 23.77
C PRO A 379 1.05 21.85 23.89
N ILE A 380 0.29 22.93 24.08
CA ILE A 380 -1.18 22.84 24.22
C ILE A 380 -1.78 22.46 22.88
N ARG A 381 -1.39 23.14 21.81
CA ARG A 381 -1.83 22.85 20.46
C ARG A 381 -1.39 21.43 20.03
N ARG A 382 -0.15 21.04 20.34
CA ARG A 382 0.38 19.70 20.05
C ARG A 382 -0.46 18.62 20.71
N VAL A 383 -0.80 18.74 22.00
CA VAL A 383 -1.66 17.79 22.71
C VAL A 383 -3.06 17.73 22.12
N LYS A 384 -3.68 18.89 21.82
CA LYS A 384 -5.00 18.94 21.20
C LYS A 384 -5.01 18.21 19.84
N MET A 385 -3.98 18.43 19.04
CA MET A 385 -3.82 17.80 17.73
C MET A 385 -3.56 16.29 17.87
N ALA A 386 -2.79 15.87 18.87
CA ALA A 386 -2.53 14.48 19.20
C ALA A 386 -3.82 13.70 19.56
N VAL A 387 -4.68 14.29 20.37
CA VAL A 387 -5.98 13.72 20.73
C VAL A 387 -6.88 13.57 19.50
N ALA A 388 -6.97 14.59 18.66
CA ALA A 388 -7.77 14.52 17.44
C ALA A 388 -7.22 13.50 16.44
N ALA A 389 -5.89 13.39 16.29
CA ALA A 389 -5.23 12.39 15.47
C ALA A 389 -5.55 10.97 15.95
N ARG A 390 -5.49 10.73 17.26
CA ARG A 390 -5.85 9.45 17.87
C ARG A 390 -7.32 9.09 17.63
N GLN A 391 -8.24 10.02 17.84
CA GLN A 391 -9.67 9.79 17.59
C GLN A 391 -9.94 9.38 16.13
N TYR A 392 -9.31 10.07 15.17
CA TYR A 392 -9.40 9.69 13.75
C TYR A 392 -8.92 8.25 13.50
N ALA A 393 -7.80 7.86 14.11
CA ALA A 393 -7.24 6.52 13.96
C ALA A 393 -8.15 5.44 14.59
N ASP A 394 -8.79 5.72 15.73
CA ASP A 394 -9.75 4.82 16.38
C ASP A 394 -11.00 4.56 15.52
N ASP A 395 -11.32 5.52 14.62
CA ASP A 395 -12.38 5.34 13.63
C ASP A 395 -11.93 4.61 12.36
N THR A 396 -10.64 4.33 12.22
CA THR A 396 -10.04 3.77 11.00
C THR A 396 -9.28 2.46 11.32
N THR A 397 -9.93 1.52 12.01
CA THR A 397 -9.33 0.21 12.34
C THR A 397 -9.41 -0.77 11.17
N TRP A 398 -8.52 -1.79 11.17
CA TRP A 398 -8.55 -2.87 10.20
C TRP A 398 -9.91 -3.57 10.13
N GLU A 399 -10.53 -3.79 11.27
CA GLU A 399 -11.85 -4.43 11.36
C GLU A 399 -12.91 -3.63 10.60
N LYS A 400 -13.01 -2.32 10.83
CA LYS A 400 -13.95 -1.45 10.14
C LYS A 400 -13.71 -1.41 8.62
N ILE A 401 -12.45 -1.35 8.20
CA ILE A 401 -12.09 -1.33 6.77
C ILE A 401 -12.41 -2.66 6.10
N ASN A 402 -12.07 -3.78 6.74
CA ASN A 402 -12.34 -5.11 6.21
C ASN A 402 -13.84 -5.42 6.17
N CYS A 403 -14.60 -4.94 7.16
CA CYS A 403 -16.05 -5.04 7.17
C CYS A 403 -16.68 -4.32 5.97
N ARG A 404 -16.23 -3.09 5.64
CA ARG A 404 -16.67 -2.38 4.43
C ARG A 404 -16.36 -3.16 3.15
N ALA A 405 -15.16 -3.74 3.04
CA ALA A 405 -14.81 -4.58 1.90
C ALA A 405 -15.72 -5.82 1.81
N ALA A 406 -16.04 -6.44 2.95
CA ALA A 406 -16.94 -7.59 3.01
C ALA A 406 -18.38 -7.23 2.57
N TRP A 407 -18.90 -6.08 2.98
CA TRP A 407 -20.23 -5.62 2.53
C TRP A 407 -20.25 -5.39 1.01
N GLN A 408 -19.20 -4.82 0.43
CA GLN A 408 -19.10 -4.68 -1.03
C GLN A 408 -19.01 -6.03 -1.76
N MET A 409 -18.39 -7.04 -1.14
CA MET A 409 -18.39 -8.40 -1.67
C MET A 409 -19.81 -9.03 -1.63
N ALA A 410 -20.53 -8.83 -0.53
CA ALA A 410 -21.90 -9.31 -0.39
C ALA A 410 -22.85 -8.65 -1.40
N GLU A 411 -22.69 -7.36 -1.63
CA GLU A 411 -23.45 -6.60 -2.63
C GLU A 411 -23.21 -7.15 -4.04
N ALA A 412 -21.94 -7.39 -4.41
CA ALA A 412 -21.58 -7.95 -5.71
C ALA A 412 -22.19 -9.34 -5.96
N LEU A 413 -22.25 -10.19 -4.94
CA LEU A 413 -22.91 -11.50 -5.03
C LEU A 413 -24.42 -11.36 -5.23
N SER A 414 -25.08 -10.50 -4.46
CA SER A 414 -26.54 -10.29 -4.57
C SER A 414 -26.95 -9.73 -5.93
N PHE A 415 -26.14 -8.85 -6.50
CA PHE A 415 -26.35 -8.29 -7.83
C PHE A 415 -26.28 -9.36 -8.93
N THR A 416 -25.33 -10.28 -8.81
CA THR A 416 -25.17 -11.41 -9.76
C THR A 416 -26.34 -12.38 -9.70
N ASP A 417 -26.86 -12.66 -8.50
CA ASP A 417 -28.03 -13.52 -8.31
C ASP A 417 -29.30 -12.93 -8.94
N GLN A 418 -29.48 -11.61 -8.83
CA GLN A 418 -30.60 -10.90 -9.47
C GLN A 418 -30.49 -10.86 -11.00
N GLU A 419 -29.28 -10.67 -11.57
CA GLU A 419 -29.07 -10.75 -13.02
C GLU A 419 -29.32 -12.16 -13.57
N SER A 420 -29.03 -13.19 -12.82
CA SER A 420 -29.28 -14.58 -13.22
C SER A 420 -30.74 -14.96 -13.21
N GLN A 421 -31.55 -14.38 -12.29
CA GLN A 421 -33.00 -14.61 -12.19
C GLN A 421 -33.81 -13.71 -13.13
N GLY A 422 -33.35 -12.47 -13.37
CA GLY A 422 -33.95 -11.58 -14.35
C GLY A 422 -33.37 -11.85 -15.71
N SER A 423 -34.13 -12.54 -16.57
CA SER A 423 -33.79 -12.78 -17.99
C SER A 423 -33.63 -11.45 -18.75
N ARG A 424 -32.64 -10.62 -18.39
CA ARG A 424 -32.25 -9.47 -19.20
C ARG A 424 -31.67 -10.04 -20.49
N ARG A 425 -32.39 -9.84 -21.60
CA ARG A 425 -31.89 -10.07 -22.95
C ARG A 425 -30.53 -9.37 -23.09
N VAL A 426 -29.46 -10.12 -22.86
CA VAL A 426 -28.10 -9.70 -23.18
C VAL A 426 -28.10 -9.42 -24.67
N ILE A 427 -28.06 -8.15 -25.06
CA ILE A 427 -27.85 -7.75 -26.44
C ILE A 427 -26.46 -8.30 -26.80
N ARG A 428 -26.45 -9.47 -27.43
CA ARG A 428 -25.21 -10.09 -27.91
C ARG A 428 -24.67 -9.16 -28.99
N PRO A 429 -23.42 -8.70 -28.90
CA PRO A 429 -22.85 -7.92 -29.98
C PRO A 429 -22.96 -8.74 -31.27
N GLY A 430 -23.37 -8.09 -32.36
CA GLY A 430 -23.44 -8.73 -33.68
C GLY A 430 -22.09 -9.31 -34.08
N LEU A 431 -22.03 -10.07 -35.16
CA LEU A 431 -20.80 -10.72 -35.64
C LEU A 431 -19.61 -9.74 -35.70
N ILE A 432 -19.83 -8.54 -36.23
CA ILE A 432 -18.84 -7.47 -36.33
C ILE A 432 -18.35 -7.04 -34.94
N GLY A 433 -19.25 -6.84 -33.98
CA GLY A 433 -18.87 -6.46 -32.60
C GLY A 433 -18.05 -7.54 -31.91
N ARG A 434 -18.33 -8.83 -32.17
CA ARG A 434 -17.53 -9.96 -31.64
C ARG A 434 -16.13 -9.99 -32.23
N VAL A 435 -15.98 -9.75 -33.53
CA VAL A 435 -14.65 -9.69 -34.19
C VAL A 435 -13.83 -8.53 -33.61
N PHE A 436 -14.41 -7.33 -33.48
CA PHE A 436 -13.71 -6.21 -32.86
C PHE A 436 -13.30 -6.47 -31.39
N GLU A 437 -14.15 -7.16 -30.63
CA GLU A 437 -13.83 -7.52 -29.25
C GLU A 437 -12.68 -8.53 -29.18
N GLN A 438 -12.66 -9.54 -30.06
CA GLN A 438 -11.57 -10.49 -30.15
C GLN A 438 -10.25 -9.82 -30.55
N LEU A 439 -10.28 -8.90 -31.50
CA LEU A 439 -9.10 -8.12 -31.89
C LEU A 439 -8.57 -7.28 -30.71
N ARG A 440 -9.44 -6.65 -29.94
CA ARG A 440 -9.05 -5.91 -28.72
C ARG A 440 -8.44 -6.82 -27.66
N ILE A 441 -9.00 -8.01 -27.44
CA ILE A 441 -8.45 -9.00 -26.51
C ILE A 441 -7.07 -9.44 -26.99
N MET A 442 -6.93 -9.80 -28.27
CA MET A 442 -5.63 -10.21 -28.84
C MET A 442 -4.57 -9.10 -28.70
N LEU A 443 -4.95 -7.85 -28.97
CA LEU A 443 -4.06 -6.71 -28.80
C LEU A 443 -3.66 -6.53 -27.31
N ALA A 444 -4.63 -6.61 -26.39
CA ALA A 444 -4.35 -6.49 -24.96
C ALA A 444 -3.48 -7.64 -24.43
N VAL A 445 -3.71 -8.87 -24.89
CA VAL A 445 -2.85 -10.02 -24.63
C VAL A 445 -1.43 -9.73 -25.13
N GLY A 446 -1.29 -9.31 -26.39
CA GLY A 446 0.01 -8.95 -26.96
C GLY A 446 0.76 -7.88 -26.15
N ILE A 447 0.05 -6.84 -25.69
CA ILE A 447 0.64 -5.77 -24.87
C ILE A 447 1.06 -6.30 -23.50
N VAL A 448 0.21 -7.06 -22.81
CA VAL A 448 0.53 -7.63 -21.48
C VAL A 448 1.74 -8.57 -21.56
N TYR A 449 1.81 -9.42 -22.57
CA TYR A 449 2.97 -10.29 -22.80
C TYR A 449 4.21 -9.51 -23.23
N PHE A 450 4.07 -8.45 -24.02
CA PHE A 450 5.18 -7.57 -24.37
C PHE A 450 5.73 -6.84 -23.13
N MET A 451 4.86 -6.30 -22.28
CA MET A 451 5.26 -5.70 -21.00
C MET A 451 5.96 -6.73 -20.10
N TRP A 452 5.44 -7.95 -20.05
CA TRP A 452 6.06 -9.07 -19.36
C TRP A 452 7.45 -9.38 -19.92
N LEU A 453 7.58 -9.48 -21.25
CA LEU A 453 8.85 -9.75 -21.95
C LEU A 453 9.89 -8.66 -21.65
N ILE A 454 9.51 -7.38 -21.73
CA ILE A 454 10.41 -6.26 -21.37
C ILE A 454 10.84 -6.32 -19.91
N SER A 455 9.98 -6.76 -19.02
CA SER A 455 10.30 -6.91 -17.60
C SER A 455 11.25 -8.07 -17.32
N VAL A 456 11.19 -9.13 -18.12
CA VAL A 456 11.92 -10.41 -17.92
C VAL A 456 13.19 -10.51 -18.75
N VAL A 457 13.22 -9.99 -20.00
CA VAL A 457 14.38 -10.07 -20.89
C VAL A 457 15.63 -9.39 -20.32
N PRO A 458 15.56 -8.20 -19.72
CA PRO A 458 16.71 -7.61 -19.05
C PRO A 458 17.25 -8.50 -17.90
N LEU A 459 16.39 -9.27 -17.24
CA LEU A 459 16.76 -10.23 -16.20
C LEU A 459 17.56 -11.42 -16.76
N ILE A 460 17.15 -11.91 -17.92
CA ILE A 460 17.83 -13.03 -18.59
C ILE A 460 19.18 -12.56 -19.14
N VAL A 461 19.22 -11.36 -19.72
CA VAL A 461 20.42 -10.81 -20.37
C VAL A 461 21.42 -10.24 -19.35
N HIS A 462 20.96 -9.62 -18.25
CA HIS A 462 21.81 -9.01 -17.22
C HIS A 462 21.96 -9.88 -15.97
N GLY A 463 21.30 -11.02 -15.90
CA GLY A 463 21.37 -11.98 -14.79
C GLY A 463 22.81 -12.47 -14.48
N ASN A 464 23.74 -12.30 -15.43
CA ASN A 464 25.17 -12.56 -15.22
C ASN A 464 25.99 -11.36 -14.71
N CYS A 465 25.42 -10.15 -14.68
CA CYS A 465 26.15 -8.94 -14.23
C CYS A 465 25.74 -8.40 -12.86
N PHE A 466 24.64 -8.88 -12.26
CA PHE A 466 24.12 -8.36 -10.99
C PHE A 466 23.94 -9.43 -9.87
N LEU A 467 24.43 -10.64 -10.09
CA LEU A 467 24.63 -11.57 -8.99
C LEU A 467 25.93 -11.14 -8.26
N PRO A 468 25.89 -10.84 -6.95
CA PRO A 468 27.13 -10.84 -6.17
C PRO A 468 27.77 -12.22 -6.35
N PRO A 469 29.11 -12.33 -6.40
CA PRO A 469 29.80 -13.59 -6.62
C PRO A 469 29.26 -14.62 -5.64
N ALA A 470 28.83 -15.75 -6.19
CA ALA A 470 28.38 -16.90 -5.40
C ALA A 470 29.58 -17.38 -4.56
N GLY A 471 29.63 -16.99 -3.28
CA GLY A 471 30.74 -17.39 -2.42
C GLY A 471 30.91 -16.64 -1.12
N GLN A 472 29.91 -15.91 -0.64
CA GLN A 472 29.91 -15.50 0.78
C GLN A 472 28.51 -15.72 1.37
N ALA A 473 28.25 -16.98 1.73
CA ALA A 473 27.27 -17.31 2.75
C ALA A 473 27.79 -16.73 4.07
N VAL A 474 27.26 -15.59 4.49
CA VAL A 474 27.44 -15.11 5.85
C VAL A 474 26.69 -16.08 6.75
N GLN A 475 27.40 -17.07 7.27
CA GLN A 475 27.03 -17.78 8.48
C GLN A 475 27.03 -16.79 9.62
N GLY A 476 25.89 -16.17 9.88
CA GLY A 476 25.63 -15.44 11.12
C GLY A 476 25.54 -16.45 12.25
N GLN A 477 26.63 -16.71 12.93
CA GLN A 477 26.66 -17.39 14.21
C GLN A 477 25.86 -16.59 15.22
N PHE A 478 24.69 -17.13 15.59
CA PHE A 478 24.07 -16.82 16.85
C PHE A 478 24.96 -17.40 17.95
N GLN A 479 25.88 -16.62 18.49
CA GLN A 479 26.51 -16.91 19.76
C GLN A 479 25.54 -16.52 20.87
N GLY A 480 24.98 -17.55 21.48
CA GLY A 480 24.20 -17.41 22.71
C GLY A 480 25.06 -16.79 23.81
N THR A 481 24.56 -15.72 24.40
CA THR A 481 25.06 -15.18 25.66
C THR A 481 24.80 -16.20 26.76
N ARG A 482 25.87 -16.74 27.33
CA ARG A 482 25.84 -17.53 28.57
C ARG A 482 25.34 -16.66 29.74
N PRO A 483 24.55 -17.19 30.66
CA PRO A 483 24.21 -16.47 31.88
C PRO A 483 25.44 -16.38 32.81
N MET A 484 25.74 -15.18 33.27
CA MET A 484 26.68 -15.00 34.40
C MET A 484 26.05 -15.58 35.68
N ARG A 485 26.75 -16.50 36.29
CA ARG A 485 26.54 -16.95 37.68
C ARG A 485 27.30 -16.02 38.62
N SER A 486 26.67 -15.84 39.77
CA SER A 486 27.05 -15.24 41.05
C SER A 486 26.83 -13.77 41.21
#